data_14e2d8f0776127b303d4d1cd2e5a5fe6
#
_entry.id   14e2d8f0776127b303d4d1cd2e5a5fe6
#
_cell.length_a   1.000
_cell.length_b   1.000
_cell.length_c   1.000
_cell.angle_alpha   90.00
_cell.angle_beta   90.00
_cell.angle_gamma   90.00
#
_symmetry.space_group_name_H-M   'P 1'
#
loop_
_entity.id
_entity.type
_entity.pdbx_description
1 polymer ?
#
loop_
_entity_poly.entity_id
_entity_poly.type
_entity_poly.pdbx_seq_one_letter_code
_entity_poly.pdbx_strand_id
1 'polypeptide(L)'
;MKIVINNGLVIDPKNNINDYLNLEITDGKISKISKEKLVGDCEIDAKNLCVTPGFIDVHMHEDIMKDRKIQIDIFERMLKMGVTTAVGGNCGIGPNNIGEYLKEYEKNPLINFKMLLPHKVLRDYIGA
;
A
#
# COMPACT_ATOMS: atom_id res chain seq x y z
N MET A 1 2.30 -6.71 -20.33
CA MET A 1 1.11 -7.42 -19.79
C MET A 1 0.02 -6.40 -19.53
N LYS A 2 -1.17 -6.66 -20.09
CA LYS A 2 -2.36 -5.82 -19.96
C LYS A 2 -3.34 -6.48 -19.00
N ILE A 3 -3.64 -5.81 -17.88
CA ILE A 3 -4.66 -6.24 -16.92
C ILE A 3 -5.90 -5.37 -17.14
N VAL A 4 -7.08 -5.98 -17.15
CA VAL A 4 -8.32 -5.23 -17.19
C VAL A 4 -9.21 -5.60 -16.00
N ILE A 5 -9.87 -4.60 -15.43
CA ILE A 5 -10.84 -4.73 -14.35
C ILE A 5 -12.18 -4.28 -14.92
N ASN A 6 -13.13 -5.22 -15.06
CA ASN A 6 -14.43 -4.94 -15.67
C ASN A 6 -15.55 -4.93 -14.63
N ASN A 7 -16.62 -4.18 -14.90
CA ASN A 7 -17.89 -4.16 -14.17
C ASN A 7 -17.85 -3.60 -12.75
N GLY A 8 -16.78 -2.93 -12.34
CA GLY A 8 -16.63 -2.40 -10.97
C GLY A 8 -17.29 -1.03 -10.78
N LEU A 9 -17.77 -0.75 -9.56
CA LEU A 9 -18.07 0.60 -9.14
C LEU A 9 -16.75 1.32 -8.84
N VAL A 10 -16.29 2.14 -9.78
CA VAL A 10 -15.03 2.89 -9.64
C VAL A 10 -15.29 4.14 -8.81
N ILE A 11 -14.55 4.27 -7.71
CA ILE A 11 -14.63 5.43 -6.82
C ILE A 11 -13.24 6.07 -6.72
N ASP A 12 -13.06 7.23 -7.33
CA ASP A 12 -11.84 8.04 -7.25
C ASP A 12 -12.21 9.50 -6.95
N PRO A 13 -12.20 9.89 -5.67
CA PRO A 13 -12.58 11.24 -5.26
C PRO A 13 -11.69 12.34 -5.85
N LYS A 14 -10.41 12.03 -6.08
CA LYS A 14 -9.47 13.01 -6.66
C LYS A 14 -9.88 13.43 -8.08
N ASN A 15 -10.42 12.50 -8.85
CA ASN A 15 -10.85 12.72 -10.24
C ASN A 15 -12.37 12.87 -10.37
N ASN A 16 -13.11 12.97 -9.25
CA ASN A 16 -14.59 13.05 -9.21
C ASN A 16 -15.26 11.88 -9.94
N ILE A 17 -14.69 10.68 -9.81
CA ILE A 17 -15.25 9.47 -10.40
C ILE A 17 -16.05 8.72 -9.33
N ASN A 18 -17.31 8.39 -9.65
CA ASN A 18 -18.18 7.49 -8.89
C ASN A 18 -19.19 6.90 -9.87
N ASP A 19 -18.75 5.91 -10.65
CA ASP A 19 -19.56 5.31 -11.73
C ASP A 19 -19.12 3.87 -12.00
N TYR A 20 -19.98 3.06 -12.62
CA TYR A 20 -19.63 1.75 -13.12
C TYR A 20 -18.76 1.87 -14.37
N LEU A 21 -17.49 1.51 -14.24
CA LEU A 21 -16.48 1.68 -15.28
C LEU A 21 -15.57 0.46 -15.36
N ASN A 22 -14.85 0.36 -16.47
CA ASN A 22 -13.83 -0.64 -16.72
C ASN A 22 -12.47 0.05 -16.82
N LEU A 23 -11.44 -0.57 -16.24
CA LEU A 23 -10.08 -0.04 -16.18
C LEU A 23 -9.13 -0.96 -16.96
N GLU A 24 -8.21 -0.36 -17.69
CA GLU A 24 -7.07 -1.03 -18.28
C GLU A 24 -5.79 -0.56 -17.59
N ILE A 25 -4.95 -1.51 -17.22
CA ILE A 25 -3.67 -1.28 -16.58
C ILE A 25 -2.58 -1.88 -17.49
N THR A 26 -1.66 -1.04 -17.93
CA THR A 26 -0.50 -1.41 -18.72
C THR A 26 0.75 -0.79 -18.09
N ASP A 27 1.79 -1.59 -17.93
CA ASP A 27 3.07 -1.17 -17.33
C ASP A 27 2.90 -0.49 -15.95
N GLY A 28 2.02 -1.07 -15.14
CA GLY A 28 1.75 -0.59 -13.77
C GLY A 28 0.97 0.72 -13.68
N LYS A 29 0.38 1.19 -14.79
CA LYS A 29 -0.38 2.44 -14.83
C LYS A 29 -1.76 2.22 -15.44
N ILE A 30 -2.75 2.98 -14.98
CA ILE A 30 -4.07 3.03 -15.63
C ILE A 30 -3.88 3.69 -16.99
N SER A 31 -4.06 2.91 -18.06
CA SER A 31 -3.91 3.35 -19.45
C SER A 31 -5.24 3.75 -20.10
N LYS A 32 -6.35 3.20 -19.60
CA LYS A 32 -7.70 3.50 -20.12
C LYS A 32 -8.76 3.36 -19.04
N ILE A 33 -9.77 4.23 -19.09
CA ILE A 33 -11.03 4.12 -18.35
C ILE A 33 -12.15 4.16 -19.37
N SER A 34 -13.14 3.24 -19.28
CA SER A 34 -14.18 3.09 -20.30
C SER A 34 -15.50 2.61 -19.69
N LYS A 35 -16.62 2.98 -20.31
CA LYS A 35 -17.92 2.35 -20.05
C LYS A 35 -18.08 1.01 -20.81
N GLU A 36 -17.35 0.84 -21.88
CA GLU A 36 -17.36 -0.39 -22.68
C GLU A 36 -16.46 -1.44 -22.05
N LYS A 37 -16.81 -2.71 -22.15
CA LYS A 37 -16.00 -3.84 -21.71
C LYS A 37 -14.62 -3.79 -22.37
N LEU A 38 -13.58 -4.02 -21.57
CA LEU A 38 -12.19 -4.09 -22.02
C LEU A 38 -11.72 -5.55 -22.07
N VAL A 39 -10.74 -5.81 -22.95
CA VAL A 39 -10.10 -7.11 -23.12
C VAL A 39 -8.61 -6.99 -22.85
N GLY A 40 -8.04 -7.90 -22.07
CA GLY A 40 -6.63 -7.90 -21.69
C GLY A 40 -6.07 -9.32 -21.54
N ASP A 41 -4.79 -9.39 -21.24
CA ASP A 41 -4.10 -10.67 -20.97
C ASP A 41 -4.59 -11.31 -19.65
N CYS A 42 -5.01 -10.48 -18.69
CA CYS A 42 -5.62 -10.87 -17.43
C CYS A 42 -6.90 -10.05 -17.23
N GLU A 43 -8.04 -10.72 -17.06
CA GLU A 43 -9.33 -10.08 -16.83
C GLU A 43 -9.80 -10.35 -15.40
N ILE A 44 -10.16 -9.28 -14.69
CA ILE A 44 -10.75 -9.31 -13.36
C ILE A 44 -12.20 -8.83 -13.47
N ASP A 45 -13.16 -9.66 -13.09
CA ASP A 45 -14.56 -9.25 -12.99
C ASP A 45 -14.82 -8.67 -11.59
N ALA A 46 -15.02 -7.36 -11.52
CA ALA A 46 -15.33 -6.63 -10.30
C ALA A 46 -16.84 -6.39 -10.11
N LYS A 47 -17.70 -7.22 -10.71
CA LYS A 47 -19.15 -7.13 -10.54
C LYS A 47 -19.53 -7.17 -9.06
N ASN A 48 -20.34 -6.21 -8.62
CA ASN A 48 -20.75 -5.99 -7.23
C ASN A 48 -19.59 -5.62 -6.27
N LEU A 49 -18.45 -5.21 -6.79
CA LEU A 49 -17.31 -4.73 -6.01
C LEU A 49 -17.05 -3.26 -6.29
N CYS A 50 -16.44 -2.58 -5.31
CA CYS A 50 -15.87 -1.26 -5.50
C CYS A 50 -14.40 -1.39 -5.95
N VAL A 51 -14.01 -0.55 -6.90
CA VAL A 51 -12.62 -0.39 -7.35
C VAL A 51 -12.18 1.01 -6.96
N THR A 52 -11.19 1.10 -6.08
CA THR A 52 -10.69 2.36 -5.53
C THR A 52 -9.18 2.45 -5.68
N PRO A 53 -8.58 3.65 -5.62
CA PRO A 53 -7.16 3.76 -5.30
C PRO A 53 -6.85 3.05 -3.99
N GLY A 54 -5.65 2.49 -3.86
CA GLY A 54 -5.23 1.86 -2.61
C GLY A 54 -5.23 2.86 -1.45
N PHE A 55 -5.62 2.41 -0.26
CA PHE A 55 -5.69 3.27 0.92
C PHE A 55 -4.30 3.65 1.41
N ILE A 56 -4.21 4.84 2.00
CA ILE A 56 -3.00 5.37 2.63
C ILE A 56 -3.24 5.43 4.13
N ASP A 57 -2.49 4.65 4.89
CA ASP A 57 -2.51 4.70 6.35
C ASP A 57 -1.33 5.54 6.85
N VAL A 58 -1.63 6.67 7.47
CA VAL A 58 -0.61 7.61 7.96
C VAL A 58 -0.26 7.39 9.43
N HIS A 59 -0.85 6.41 10.10
CA HIS A 59 -0.60 6.11 11.51
C HIS A 59 -0.64 4.60 11.78
N MET A 60 0.47 3.93 11.54
CA MET A 60 0.62 2.51 11.85
C MET A 60 1.86 2.26 12.69
N HIS A 61 1.91 1.10 13.33
CA HIS A 61 3.11 0.57 13.95
C HIS A 61 3.58 -0.62 13.11
N GLU A 62 4.83 -0.56 12.70
CA GLU A 62 5.44 -1.51 11.80
C GLU A 62 5.72 -2.87 12.45
N ASP A 63 5.90 -3.88 11.61
CA ASP A 63 6.34 -5.21 12.02
C ASP A 63 7.70 -5.17 12.73
N ILE A 64 7.88 -6.04 13.72
CA ILE A 64 9.12 -6.14 14.48
C ILE A 64 10.22 -6.76 13.62
N MET A 65 11.42 -6.20 13.65
CA MET A 65 12.61 -6.81 13.10
C MET A 65 13.34 -7.61 14.20
N LYS A 66 13.51 -8.92 13.96
CA LYS A 66 14.26 -9.82 14.81
C LYS A 66 15.30 -10.56 13.98
N ASP A 67 16.52 -10.70 14.52
CA ASP A 67 17.63 -11.38 13.84
C ASP A 67 17.87 -10.84 12.41
N ARG A 68 17.75 -9.50 12.24
CA ARG A 68 17.87 -8.78 10.98
C ARG A 68 16.82 -9.17 9.91
N LYS A 69 15.70 -9.76 10.34
CA LYS A 69 14.56 -10.08 9.48
C LYS A 69 13.29 -9.48 10.02
N ILE A 70 12.48 -8.90 9.15
CA ILE A 70 11.17 -8.38 9.52
C ILE A 70 10.20 -9.56 9.64
N GLN A 71 9.49 -9.62 10.76
CA GLN A 71 8.45 -10.63 11.02
C GLN A 71 7.15 -10.19 10.34
N ILE A 72 7.06 -10.38 9.02
CA ILE A 72 5.93 -9.86 8.23
C ILE A 72 4.61 -10.46 8.69
N ASP A 73 3.73 -9.63 9.25
CA ASP A 73 2.36 -9.93 9.65
C ASP A 73 1.44 -8.72 9.46
N ILE A 74 1.82 -7.55 9.99
CA ILE A 74 1.05 -6.31 9.91
C ILE A 74 0.95 -5.83 8.46
N PHE A 75 2.05 -5.82 7.73
CA PHE A 75 2.07 -5.42 6.31
C PHE A 75 1.19 -6.33 5.43
N GLU A 76 1.18 -7.64 5.69
CA GLU A 76 0.28 -8.55 4.98
C GLU A 76 -1.19 -8.27 5.28
N ARG A 77 -1.53 -7.99 6.52
CA ARG A 77 -2.90 -7.64 6.92
C ARG A 77 -3.34 -6.34 6.28
N MET A 78 -2.46 -5.33 6.29
CA MET A 78 -2.73 -4.04 5.65
C MET A 78 -3.00 -4.21 4.16
N LEU A 79 -2.17 -4.98 3.45
CA LEU A 79 -2.37 -5.26 2.03
C LEU A 79 -3.72 -5.95 1.78
N LYS A 80 -4.10 -6.94 2.60
CA LYS A 80 -5.39 -7.63 2.51
C LYS A 80 -6.59 -6.72 2.80
N MET A 81 -6.38 -5.61 3.52
CA MET A 81 -7.40 -4.57 3.76
C MET A 81 -7.42 -3.48 2.69
N GLY A 82 -6.56 -3.58 1.66
CA GLY A 82 -6.49 -2.60 0.57
C GLY A 82 -5.58 -1.40 0.88
N VAL A 83 -4.81 -1.42 1.96
CA VAL A 83 -3.79 -0.41 2.22
C VAL A 83 -2.57 -0.69 1.33
N THR A 84 -2.20 0.28 0.50
CA THR A 84 -1.07 0.18 -0.42
C THR A 84 0.07 1.12 -0.09
N THR A 85 -0.15 2.03 0.86
CA THR A 85 0.86 2.96 1.36
C THR A 85 0.68 3.15 2.86
N ALA A 86 1.76 3.07 3.61
CA ALA A 86 1.71 3.29 5.07
C ALA A 86 2.89 4.11 5.59
N VAL A 87 2.66 4.79 6.72
CA VAL A 87 3.66 5.57 7.44
C VAL A 87 3.79 5.02 8.85
N GLY A 88 4.94 4.42 9.16
CA GLY A 88 5.31 3.92 10.49
C GLY A 88 6.12 4.93 11.32
N GLY A 89 6.66 4.46 12.44
CA GLY A 89 7.42 5.30 13.38
C GLY A 89 6.56 6.26 14.19
N ASN A 90 5.25 6.02 14.23
CA ASN A 90 4.28 6.83 14.96
C ASN A 90 4.44 6.66 16.48
N CYS A 91 3.88 7.60 17.25
CA CYS A 91 3.97 7.64 18.71
C CYS A 91 5.43 7.72 19.25
N GLY A 92 6.37 8.03 18.39
CA GLY A 92 7.79 8.01 18.72
C GLY A 92 8.40 6.61 18.87
N ILE A 93 7.64 5.57 18.54
CA ILE A 93 8.04 4.15 18.64
C ILE A 93 8.51 3.67 17.27
N GLY A 94 9.52 2.81 17.24
CA GLY A 94 10.04 2.24 16.00
C GLY A 94 11.33 1.46 16.22
N PRO A 95 11.96 0.96 15.16
CA PRO A 95 13.22 0.24 15.25
C PRO A 95 14.36 1.17 15.68
N ASN A 96 15.31 0.63 16.46
CA ASN A 96 16.50 1.36 16.88
C ASN A 96 17.38 1.79 15.69
N ASN A 97 17.38 1.03 14.63
CA ASN A 97 18.10 1.33 13.40
C ASN A 97 17.14 1.36 12.21
N ILE A 98 16.60 2.56 11.92
CA ILE A 98 15.67 2.79 10.81
C ILE A 98 16.30 2.43 9.46
N GLY A 99 17.57 2.76 9.26
CA GLY A 99 18.25 2.50 7.99
C GLY A 99 18.40 1.00 7.71
N GLU A 100 18.67 0.20 8.72
CA GLU A 100 18.74 -1.26 8.60
C GLU A 100 17.34 -1.85 8.36
N TYR A 101 16.34 -1.35 9.08
CA TYR A 101 14.95 -1.76 8.91
C TYR A 101 14.45 -1.51 7.48
N LEU A 102 14.62 -0.30 6.97
CA LEU A 102 14.17 0.06 5.61
C LEU A 102 14.91 -0.73 4.53
N LYS A 103 16.23 -0.95 4.67
CA LYS A 103 17.00 -1.81 3.76
C LYS A 103 16.53 -3.25 3.76
N GLU A 104 16.11 -3.78 4.91
CA GLU A 104 15.55 -5.13 4.97
C GLU A 104 14.18 -5.20 4.32
N TYR A 105 13.32 -4.20 4.60
CA TYR A 105 11.99 -4.10 4.00
C TYR A 105 12.04 -3.99 2.47
N GLU A 106 12.96 -3.22 1.92
CA GLU A 106 13.15 -3.01 0.47
C GLU A 106 13.51 -4.29 -0.29
N LYS A 107 13.96 -5.34 0.37
CA LYS A 107 14.25 -6.61 -0.29
C LYS A 107 12.99 -7.34 -0.77
N ASN A 108 11.87 -7.15 -0.09
CA ASN A 108 10.59 -7.76 -0.44
C ASN A 108 9.42 -6.87 0.02
N PRO A 109 9.23 -5.69 -0.58
CA PRO A 109 8.21 -4.75 -0.15
C PRO A 109 6.81 -5.24 -0.56
N LEU A 110 5.87 -5.24 0.40
CA LEU A 110 4.47 -5.58 0.16
C LEU A 110 3.62 -4.36 -0.19
N ILE A 111 3.92 -3.22 0.44
CA ILE A 111 3.23 -1.94 0.23
C ILE A 111 4.26 -0.82 0.14
N ASN A 112 3.87 0.36 -0.32
CA ASN A 112 4.73 1.53 -0.19
C ASN A 112 4.85 1.90 1.29
N PHE A 113 6.08 1.95 1.80
CA PHE A 113 6.30 2.23 3.22
C PHE A 113 7.23 3.41 3.41
N LYS A 114 6.86 4.28 4.33
CA LYS A 114 7.68 5.39 4.83
C LYS A 114 7.72 5.32 6.34
N MET A 115 8.75 5.88 6.93
CA MET A 115 8.91 5.87 8.38
C MET A 115 9.22 7.28 8.88
N LEU A 116 8.47 7.71 9.89
CA LEU A 116 8.83 8.87 10.70
C LEU A 116 10.00 8.51 11.61
N LEU A 117 10.75 9.51 12.02
CA LEU A 117 11.82 9.32 13.00
C LEU A 117 11.21 9.05 14.38
N PRO A 118 11.42 7.84 14.98
CA PRO A 118 10.83 7.50 16.26
C PRO A 118 11.55 8.24 17.39
N HIS A 119 11.07 9.42 17.74
CA HIS A 119 11.75 10.34 18.66
C HIS A 119 11.93 9.77 20.06
N LYS A 120 11.06 8.85 20.53
CA LYS A 120 11.25 8.15 21.81
C LYS A 120 12.55 7.35 21.79
N VAL A 121 12.80 6.61 20.71
CA VAL A 121 14.04 5.84 20.54
C VAL A 121 15.27 6.74 20.56
N LEU A 122 15.18 7.92 19.94
CA LEU A 122 16.28 8.90 19.98
C LEU A 122 16.51 9.45 21.38
N ARG A 123 15.44 9.78 22.10
CA ARG A 123 15.55 10.26 23.48
C ARG A 123 16.18 9.22 24.40
N ASP A 124 15.74 7.98 24.29
CA ASP A 124 16.32 6.87 25.06
C ASP A 124 17.81 6.71 24.74
N TYR A 125 18.21 6.90 23.46
CA TYR A 125 19.60 6.81 23.03
C TYR A 125 20.51 7.90 23.61
N ILE A 126 20.02 9.12 23.77
CA ILE A 126 20.79 10.26 24.34
C ILE A 126 20.56 10.46 25.83
N GLY A 127 19.76 9.60 26.48
CA GLY A 127 19.46 9.69 27.92
C GLY A 127 18.58 10.89 28.32
N ALA A 128 17.69 11.34 27.43
CA ALA A 128 16.83 12.50 27.63
C ALA A 128 15.38 12.12 28.00
#